data_1b41a724c84a60cb4c03f3dca65e3385
#
_entry.id   1b41a724c84a60cb4c03f3dca65e3385
#
_cell.length_a   1.000
_cell.length_b   1.000
_cell.length_c   1.000
_cell.angle_alpha   90.00
_cell.angle_beta   90.00
_cell.angle_gamma   90.00
#
_symmetry.space_group_name_H-M   'P 1'
#
loop_
_entity.id
_entity.type
_entity.pdbx_description
1 polymer ?
#
loop_
_entity_poly.entity_id
_entity_poly.type
_entity_poly.pdbx_seq_one_letter_code
_entity_poly.pdbx_strand_id
1 'polypeptide(L)'
;MLCRVLHVNRSTYYNFINKNPSKREVENQRLRKLLLEIYMKAKKRIGTRAFKIILLRDYGVNISEGRILRLLKSMTLPKMSTFKPRFKSNKSPVFSSDNLLKQEFNPNSPNQVWTTDFTYISIGPKRHVYLCAILDLYSRKCIAWKVSDRIDAKLACDTLEIAINKRNPKEPIIFHSDQGSQFKSASFRKLLDEHQLLASYSIQEVQLSCFEYIEQFY
;
A
#
# COMPACT_ATOMS: atom_id res chain seq x y z
N MET A 1 -9.69 -14.26 -56.70
CA MET A 1 -8.50 -13.67 -57.34
C MET A 1 -7.48 -13.10 -56.31
N LEU A 2 -7.88 -12.29 -55.37
CA LEU A 2 -7.00 -11.65 -54.35
C LEU A 2 -6.14 -12.61 -53.49
N CYS A 3 -6.73 -13.72 -52.98
CA CYS A 3 -6.00 -14.71 -52.17
C CYS A 3 -4.81 -15.35 -52.92
N ARG A 4 -4.91 -15.48 -54.24
CA ARG A 4 -3.84 -16.04 -55.11
C ARG A 4 -2.70 -15.03 -55.26
N VAL A 5 -3.00 -13.75 -55.42
CA VAL A 5 -2.03 -12.67 -55.55
C VAL A 5 -1.27 -12.43 -54.25
N LEU A 6 -1.98 -12.56 -53.09
CA LEU A 6 -1.40 -12.36 -51.77
C LEU A 6 -0.79 -13.63 -51.13
N HIS A 7 -0.73 -14.74 -51.90
CA HIS A 7 -0.25 -16.05 -51.42
C HIS A 7 -0.90 -16.53 -50.12
N VAL A 8 -2.16 -16.15 -49.88
CA VAL A 8 -2.93 -16.55 -48.69
C VAL A 8 -3.87 -17.67 -49.07
N ASN A 9 -3.88 -18.73 -48.24
CA ASN A 9 -4.79 -19.87 -48.43
C ASN A 9 -6.26 -19.40 -48.27
N ARG A 10 -7.10 -19.75 -49.22
CA ARG A 10 -8.54 -19.35 -49.26
C ARG A 10 -9.30 -19.77 -48.01
N SER A 11 -9.07 -20.95 -47.52
CA SER A 11 -9.72 -21.45 -46.27
C SER A 11 -9.27 -20.64 -45.05
N THR A 12 -7.99 -20.27 -44.97
CA THR A 12 -7.47 -19.41 -43.90
C THR A 12 -8.13 -18.03 -43.90
N TYR A 13 -8.31 -17.42 -45.10
CA TYR A 13 -8.98 -16.15 -45.23
C TYR A 13 -10.45 -16.19 -44.77
N TYR A 14 -11.21 -17.17 -45.24
CA TYR A 14 -12.62 -17.30 -44.85
C TYR A 14 -12.79 -17.72 -43.38
N ASN A 15 -11.93 -18.56 -42.83
CA ASN A 15 -11.90 -18.88 -41.41
C ASN A 15 -11.57 -17.64 -40.55
N PHE A 16 -10.77 -16.72 -41.02
CA PHE A 16 -10.50 -15.45 -40.34
C PHE A 16 -11.71 -14.53 -40.35
N ILE A 17 -12.38 -14.36 -41.50
CA ILE A 17 -13.57 -13.49 -41.65
C ILE A 17 -14.76 -14.05 -40.88
N ASN A 18 -14.99 -15.34 -40.95
CA ASN A 18 -16.14 -15.99 -40.31
C ASN A 18 -15.85 -16.54 -38.92
N LYS A 19 -14.75 -16.07 -38.30
CA LYS A 19 -14.34 -16.57 -36.99
C LYS A 19 -15.32 -16.17 -35.91
N ASN A 20 -16.13 -17.13 -35.47
CA ASN A 20 -16.92 -16.96 -34.26
C ASN A 20 -16.00 -16.91 -33.04
N PRO A 21 -16.21 -15.99 -32.11
CA PRO A 21 -15.40 -15.92 -30.88
C PRO A 21 -15.55 -17.23 -30.10
N SER A 22 -14.42 -17.77 -29.63
CA SER A 22 -14.42 -18.97 -28.79
C SER A 22 -15.14 -18.69 -27.45
N LYS A 23 -15.67 -19.73 -26.80
CA LYS A 23 -16.27 -19.61 -25.45
C LYS A 23 -15.38 -18.86 -24.49
N ARG A 24 -14.05 -19.12 -24.57
CA ARG A 24 -13.06 -18.44 -23.75
C ARG A 24 -12.92 -16.94 -24.09
N GLU A 25 -13.05 -16.56 -25.36
CA GLU A 25 -12.96 -15.16 -25.75
C GLU A 25 -14.22 -14.38 -25.34
N VAL A 26 -15.38 -15.00 -25.43
CA VAL A 26 -16.64 -14.42 -24.91
C VAL A 26 -16.52 -14.17 -23.40
N GLU A 27 -16.02 -15.17 -22.66
CA GLU A 27 -15.77 -15.01 -21.22
C GLU A 27 -14.72 -13.94 -20.94
N ASN A 28 -13.64 -13.86 -21.69
CA ASN A 28 -12.62 -12.82 -21.55
C ASN A 28 -13.19 -11.42 -21.82
N GLN A 29 -14.08 -11.28 -22.79
CA GLN A 29 -14.76 -9.99 -23.06
C GLN A 29 -15.63 -9.56 -21.87
N ARG A 30 -16.38 -10.51 -21.29
CA ARG A 30 -17.14 -10.25 -20.06
C ARG A 30 -16.22 -9.84 -18.91
N LEU A 31 -15.12 -10.55 -18.70
CA LEU A 31 -14.14 -10.24 -17.66
C LEU A 31 -13.49 -8.87 -17.85
N ARG A 32 -13.13 -8.49 -19.09
CA ARG A 32 -12.58 -7.15 -19.38
C ARG A 32 -13.55 -6.04 -18.97
N LYS A 33 -14.87 -6.22 -19.25
CA LYS A 33 -15.88 -5.24 -18.83
C LYS A 33 -15.93 -5.08 -17.30
N LEU A 34 -15.94 -6.19 -16.56
CA LEU A 34 -15.92 -6.18 -15.09
C LEU A 34 -14.64 -5.55 -14.54
N LEU A 35 -13.48 -5.92 -15.09
CA LEU A 35 -12.19 -5.34 -14.68
C LEU A 35 -12.15 -3.83 -14.92
N LEU A 36 -12.69 -3.34 -16.03
CA LEU A 36 -12.78 -1.91 -16.32
C LEU A 36 -13.69 -1.18 -15.32
N GLU A 37 -14.84 -1.75 -15.01
CA GLU A 37 -15.77 -1.19 -14.02
C GLU A 37 -15.10 -1.07 -12.64
N ILE A 38 -14.46 -2.13 -12.15
CA ILE A 38 -13.73 -2.12 -10.88
C ILE A 38 -12.59 -1.10 -10.91
N TYR A 39 -11.85 -1.02 -12.03
CA TYR A 39 -10.76 -0.05 -12.19
C TYR A 39 -11.25 1.40 -12.09
N MET A 40 -12.39 1.70 -12.68
CA MET A 40 -12.97 3.05 -12.61
C MET A 40 -13.51 3.37 -11.21
N LYS A 41 -14.20 2.43 -10.56
CA LYS A 41 -14.67 2.58 -9.17
C LYS A 41 -13.52 2.80 -8.19
N ALA A 42 -12.41 2.11 -8.39
CA ALA A 42 -11.18 2.26 -7.58
C ALA A 42 -10.35 3.51 -7.96
N LYS A 43 -10.91 4.46 -8.74
CA LYS A 43 -10.21 5.68 -9.19
C LYS A 43 -8.84 5.39 -9.80
N LYS A 44 -8.72 4.28 -10.54
CA LYS A 44 -7.50 3.79 -11.20
C LYS A 44 -6.38 3.35 -10.23
N ARG A 45 -6.66 3.18 -8.94
CA ARG A 45 -5.68 2.85 -7.89
C ARG A 45 -5.93 1.46 -7.33
N ILE A 46 -5.72 0.42 -8.16
CA ILE A 46 -6.00 -0.96 -7.75
C ILE A 46 -4.96 -1.92 -8.33
N GLY A 47 -4.43 -2.81 -7.48
CA GLY A 47 -3.48 -3.87 -7.85
C GLY A 47 -4.17 -5.19 -8.21
N THR A 48 -3.44 -6.13 -8.83
CA THR A 48 -3.98 -7.41 -9.34
C THR A 48 -4.61 -8.27 -8.24
N ARG A 49 -4.03 -8.28 -7.03
CA ARG A 49 -4.57 -9.03 -5.87
C ARG A 49 -5.93 -8.48 -5.44
N ALA A 50 -6.06 -7.16 -5.35
CA ALA A 50 -7.32 -6.53 -4.98
C ALA A 50 -8.41 -6.78 -6.03
N PHE A 51 -8.08 -6.79 -7.33
CA PHE A 51 -9.02 -7.23 -8.37
C PHE A 51 -9.55 -8.64 -8.12
N LYS A 52 -8.69 -9.61 -7.74
CA LYS A 52 -9.10 -10.98 -7.44
C LYS A 52 -10.09 -11.03 -6.28
N ILE A 53 -9.81 -10.29 -5.20
CA ILE A 53 -10.67 -10.24 -4.01
C ILE A 53 -12.04 -9.65 -4.36
N ILE A 54 -12.08 -8.52 -5.07
CA ILE A 54 -13.33 -7.85 -5.47
C ILE A 54 -14.13 -8.72 -6.44
N LEU A 55 -13.49 -9.35 -7.44
CA LEU A 55 -14.16 -10.25 -8.37
C LEU A 55 -14.82 -11.43 -7.64
N LEU A 56 -14.13 -12.00 -6.65
CA LEU A 56 -14.69 -13.09 -5.86
C LEU A 56 -15.85 -12.62 -4.96
N ARG A 57 -15.64 -11.52 -4.22
CA ARG A 57 -16.59 -11.01 -3.22
C ARG A 57 -17.86 -10.45 -3.86
N ASP A 58 -17.70 -9.58 -4.87
CA ASP A 58 -18.82 -8.77 -5.39
C ASP A 58 -19.48 -9.39 -6.63
N TYR A 59 -18.75 -10.23 -7.38
CA TYR A 59 -19.23 -10.82 -8.64
C TYR A 59 -19.24 -12.36 -8.63
N GLY A 60 -18.76 -13.00 -7.55
CA GLY A 60 -18.69 -14.47 -7.46
C GLY A 60 -17.71 -15.11 -8.45
N VAL A 61 -16.80 -14.35 -9.05
CA VAL A 61 -15.89 -14.82 -10.10
C VAL A 61 -14.54 -15.19 -9.53
N ASN A 62 -14.19 -16.47 -9.53
CA ASN A 62 -12.90 -16.96 -9.08
C ASN A 62 -11.96 -17.19 -10.28
N ILE A 63 -10.96 -16.34 -10.44
CA ILE A 63 -9.94 -16.46 -11.50
C ILE A 63 -8.54 -16.22 -10.95
N SER A 64 -7.52 -16.79 -11.62
CA SER A 64 -6.14 -16.62 -11.19
C SER A 64 -5.61 -15.22 -11.44
N GLU A 65 -4.70 -14.76 -10.57
CA GLU A 65 -4.02 -13.46 -10.72
C GLU A 65 -3.31 -13.33 -12.07
N GLY A 66 -2.69 -14.42 -12.56
CA GLY A 66 -2.04 -14.45 -13.86
C GLY A 66 -3.02 -14.22 -15.04
N ARG A 67 -4.29 -14.70 -14.93
CA ARG A 67 -5.32 -14.41 -15.93
C ARG A 67 -5.74 -12.95 -15.88
N ILE A 68 -5.95 -12.40 -14.68
CA ILE A 68 -6.26 -10.97 -14.48
C ILE A 68 -5.15 -10.11 -15.08
N LEU A 69 -3.88 -10.38 -14.77
CA LEU A 69 -2.75 -9.62 -15.29
C LEU A 69 -2.67 -9.63 -16.82
N ARG A 70 -2.91 -10.78 -17.46
CA ARG A 70 -2.94 -10.88 -18.93
C ARG A 70 -4.07 -10.06 -19.54
N LEU A 71 -5.27 -10.09 -18.94
CA LEU A 71 -6.41 -9.29 -19.39
C LEU A 71 -6.14 -7.80 -19.23
N LEU A 72 -5.63 -7.35 -18.07
CA LEU A 72 -5.27 -5.95 -17.85
C LEU A 72 -4.19 -5.46 -18.82
N LYS A 73 -3.17 -6.29 -19.11
CA LYS A 73 -2.17 -5.96 -20.12
C LYS A 73 -2.77 -5.77 -21.51
N SER A 74 -3.76 -6.61 -21.89
CA SER A 74 -4.43 -6.51 -23.20
C SER A 74 -5.35 -5.29 -23.31
N MET A 75 -5.72 -4.65 -22.20
CA MET A 75 -6.58 -3.47 -22.15
C MET A 75 -5.79 -2.15 -22.19
N THR A 76 -4.44 -2.20 -22.21
CA THR A 76 -3.56 -1.02 -22.24
C THR A 76 -3.92 0.07 -21.22
N LEU A 77 -4.45 -0.35 -20.06
CA LEU A 77 -4.82 0.58 -18.99
C LEU A 77 -3.57 1.25 -18.43
N PRO A 78 -3.63 2.56 -18.11
CA PRO A 78 -2.54 3.25 -17.46
C PRO A 78 -2.15 2.54 -16.17
N LYS A 79 -0.88 2.14 -16.04
CA LYS A 79 -0.36 1.61 -14.78
C LYS A 79 -0.21 2.77 -13.80
N MET A 80 -0.62 2.56 -12.56
CA MET A 80 -0.15 3.41 -11.48
C MET A 80 1.36 3.20 -11.36
N SER A 81 2.11 4.16 -11.90
CA SER A 81 3.55 4.21 -11.67
C SER A 81 3.74 4.67 -10.23
N THR A 82 4.10 3.75 -9.34
CA THR A 82 4.72 4.11 -8.07
C THR A 82 6.10 4.65 -8.39
N PHE A 83 6.20 5.97 -8.55
CA PHE A 83 7.48 6.63 -8.56
C PHE A 83 8.12 6.39 -7.19
N LYS A 84 9.12 5.53 -7.13
CA LYS A 84 9.99 5.47 -5.97
C LYS A 84 10.80 6.77 -5.94
N PRO A 85 10.60 7.67 -4.98
CA PRO A 85 11.45 8.84 -4.87
C PRO A 85 12.89 8.36 -4.67
N ARG A 86 13.83 8.94 -5.44
CA ARG A 86 15.26 8.68 -5.26
C ARG A 86 15.72 9.42 -4.01
N PHE A 87 15.59 8.80 -2.84
CA PHE A 87 16.21 9.31 -1.63
C PHE A 87 17.68 8.95 -1.60
N LYS A 88 18.55 9.95 -1.59
CA LYS A 88 19.91 9.79 -1.09
C LYS A 88 19.83 9.74 0.43
N SER A 89 20.05 8.57 1.02
CA SER A 89 20.23 8.46 2.46
C SER A 89 21.53 9.14 2.83
N ASN A 90 21.47 10.33 3.41
CA ASN A 90 22.60 10.85 4.17
C ASN A 90 22.74 9.94 5.40
N LYS A 91 23.83 9.16 5.46
CA LYS A 91 24.17 8.33 6.60
C LYS A 91 24.49 9.27 7.77
N SER A 92 23.54 9.52 8.63
CA SER A 92 23.78 10.12 9.94
C SER A 92 24.42 9.09 10.85
N PRO A 93 25.30 9.49 11.79
CA PRO A 93 25.99 8.55 12.67
C PRO A 93 24.99 7.73 13.47
N VAL A 94 25.22 6.45 13.54
CA VAL A 94 24.42 5.45 14.23
C VAL A 94 24.52 5.71 15.74
N PHE A 95 23.51 6.34 16.32
CA PHE A 95 23.27 6.20 17.75
C PHE A 95 22.62 4.83 17.96
N SER A 96 23.27 3.97 18.75
CA SER A 96 22.74 2.67 19.16
C SER A 96 21.54 2.89 20.08
N SER A 97 20.38 2.95 19.51
CA SER A 97 19.13 2.83 20.26
C SER A 97 18.61 1.42 20.05
N ASP A 98 18.37 0.72 21.15
CA ASP A 98 18.06 -0.69 21.15
C ASP A 98 16.75 -0.99 20.41
N ASN A 99 16.79 -2.02 19.59
CA ASN A 99 15.58 -2.58 19.01
C ASN A 99 14.91 -3.49 20.07
N LEU A 100 14.03 -2.91 20.88
CA LEU A 100 13.31 -3.63 21.93
C LEU A 100 12.35 -4.68 21.36
N LEU A 101 11.88 -4.47 20.12
CA LEU A 101 10.89 -5.35 19.50
C LEU A 101 11.48 -6.67 18.99
N LYS A 102 12.82 -6.74 18.73
CA LYS A 102 13.56 -7.93 18.27
C LYS A 102 12.85 -8.74 17.17
N GLN A 103 12.11 -8.08 16.28
CA GLN A 103 11.25 -8.67 15.24
C GLN A 103 10.04 -9.48 15.76
N GLU A 104 9.66 -9.35 17.00
CA GLU A 104 8.44 -9.95 17.55
C GLU A 104 7.24 -9.01 17.31
N PHE A 105 6.62 -9.13 16.14
CA PHE A 105 5.50 -8.25 15.71
C PHE A 105 4.12 -8.77 16.13
N ASN A 106 4.03 -9.74 17.02
CA ASN A 106 2.76 -10.32 17.48
C ASN A 106 2.58 -10.16 19.01
N PRO A 107 2.23 -8.95 19.49
CA PRO A 107 1.91 -8.74 20.88
C PRO A 107 0.67 -9.54 21.30
N ASN A 108 0.54 -9.84 22.59
CA ASN A 108 -0.53 -10.68 23.13
C ASN A 108 -1.80 -9.91 23.51
N SER A 109 -1.72 -8.58 23.61
CA SER A 109 -2.86 -7.73 23.97
C SER A 109 -2.79 -6.35 23.29
N PRO A 110 -3.93 -5.63 23.22
CA PRO A 110 -3.98 -4.27 22.68
C PRO A 110 -3.08 -3.32 23.49
N ASN A 111 -2.56 -2.30 22.82
CA ASN A 111 -1.73 -1.25 23.42
C ASN A 111 -0.41 -1.72 24.06
N GLN A 112 0.11 -2.89 23.71
CA GLN A 112 1.47 -3.29 24.10
C GLN A 112 2.53 -2.70 23.17
N VAL A 113 2.26 -2.68 21.87
CA VAL A 113 3.18 -2.18 20.85
C VAL A 113 2.43 -1.33 19.85
N TRP A 114 2.85 -0.09 19.72
CA TRP A 114 2.43 0.80 18.65
C TRP A 114 3.57 0.99 17.64
N THR A 115 3.25 1.01 16.36
CA THR A 115 4.21 1.31 15.30
C THR A 115 3.79 2.53 14.51
N THR A 116 4.76 3.27 13.99
CA THR A 116 4.52 4.47 13.20
C THR A 116 5.42 4.52 11.98
N ASP A 117 4.91 5.15 10.93
CA ASP A 117 5.67 5.43 9.71
C ASP A 117 5.15 6.69 9.03
N PHE A 118 5.98 7.28 8.16
CA PHE A 118 5.62 8.40 7.29
C PHE A 118 5.41 7.92 5.86
N THR A 119 4.26 8.24 5.31
CA THR A 119 3.92 7.94 3.92
C THR A 119 3.80 9.20 3.08
N TYR A 120 4.34 9.15 1.87
CA TYR A 120 4.26 10.24 0.89
C TYR A 120 3.03 10.05 0.00
N ILE A 121 2.10 11.00 0.06
CA ILE A 121 0.91 11.01 -0.78
C ILE A 121 1.08 12.05 -1.87
N SER A 122 1.12 11.63 -3.12
CA SER A 122 1.16 12.55 -4.26
C SER A 122 -0.23 13.10 -4.54
N ILE A 123 -0.38 14.43 -4.51
CA ILE A 123 -1.65 15.12 -4.77
C ILE A 123 -1.65 15.85 -6.11
N GLY A 124 -0.59 15.68 -6.91
CA GLY A 124 -0.46 16.25 -8.25
C GLY A 124 0.97 16.23 -8.77
N PRO A 125 1.20 16.78 -9.97
CA PRO A 125 2.55 16.87 -10.51
C PRO A 125 3.45 17.70 -9.58
N LYS A 126 4.47 17.09 -9.00
CA LYS A 126 5.45 17.72 -8.10
C LYS A 126 4.90 18.19 -6.73
N ARG A 127 3.69 17.79 -6.34
CA ARG A 127 3.12 18.16 -5.04
C ARG A 127 2.84 16.92 -4.20
N HIS A 128 3.40 16.87 -2.98
CA HIS A 128 3.25 15.78 -2.03
C HIS A 128 2.74 16.31 -0.70
N VAL A 129 1.97 15.50 -0.01
CA VAL A 129 1.66 15.65 1.40
C VAL A 129 2.18 14.43 2.14
N TYR A 130 2.37 14.58 3.43
CA TYR A 130 2.94 13.56 4.29
C TYR A 130 1.88 13.07 5.26
N LEU A 131 1.68 11.77 5.30
CA LEU A 131 0.81 11.11 6.26
C LEU A 131 1.70 10.48 7.33
N CYS A 132 1.49 10.83 8.58
CA CYS A 132 1.97 10.09 9.73
C CYS A 132 0.82 9.22 10.24
N ALA A 133 1.06 7.93 10.42
CA ALA A 133 0.05 7.00 10.93
C ALA A 133 0.63 6.16 12.07
N ILE A 134 -0.20 5.89 13.08
CA ILE A 134 0.16 5.02 14.21
C ILE A 134 -0.80 3.84 14.22
N LEU A 135 -0.23 2.63 14.25
CA LEU A 135 -0.95 1.38 14.31
C LEU A 135 -0.70 0.67 15.63
N ASP A 136 -1.74 0.06 16.15
CA ASP A 136 -1.64 -0.92 17.23
C ASP A 136 -1.35 -2.30 16.62
N LEU A 137 -0.20 -2.89 16.94
CA LEU A 137 0.25 -4.15 16.33
C LEU A 137 -0.63 -5.35 16.69
N TYR A 138 -1.27 -5.36 17.85
CA TYR A 138 -2.19 -6.43 18.22
C TYR A 138 -3.44 -6.44 17.36
N SER A 139 -4.15 -5.32 17.34
CA SER A 139 -5.43 -5.21 16.62
C SER A 139 -5.25 -4.96 15.12
N ARG A 140 -4.03 -4.63 14.69
CA ARG A 140 -3.71 -4.20 13.31
C ARG A 140 -4.51 -2.98 12.86
N LYS A 141 -5.04 -2.19 13.80
CA LYS A 141 -5.85 -1.00 13.50
C LYS A 141 -5.01 0.26 13.51
N CYS A 142 -5.27 1.14 12.55
CA CYS A 142 -4.78 2.50 12.60
C CYS A 142 -5.51 3.26 13.72
N ILE A 143 -4.77 3.62 14.78
CA ILE A 143 -5.33 4.27 15.97
C ILE A 143 -5.30 5.79 15.86
N ALA A 144 -4.31 6.35 15.17
CA ALA A 144 -4.21 7.77 14.88
C ALA A 144 -3.55 8.00 13.54
N TRP A 145 -3.90 9.10 12.90
CA TRP A 145 -3.22 9.59 11.71
C TRP A 145 -3.38 11.11 11.57
N LYS A 146 -2.40 11.74 10.93
CA LYS A 146 -2.43 13.16 10.59
C LYS A 146 -1.71 13.41 9.27
N VAL A 147 -2.19 14.37 8.50
CA VAL A 147 -1.58 14.78 7.22
C VAL A 147 -1.02 16.18 7.35
N SER A 148 0.16 16.42 6.77
CA SER A 148 0.80 17.74 6.71
C SER A 148 1.45 17.94 5.34
N ASP A 149 1.73 19.19 4.99
CA ASP A 149 2.56 19.57 3.83
C ASP A 149 4.06 19.44 4.11
N ARG A 150 4.45 19.19 5.36
CA ARG A 150 5.84 19.03 5.81
C ARG A 150 6.01 17.75 6.63
N ILE A 151 7.19 17.13 6.45
CA ILE A 151 7.62 16.01 7.27
C ILE A 151 8.53 16.53 8.38
N ASP A 152 7.98 16.75 9.54
CA ASP A 152 8.68 17.34 10.69
C ASP A 152 8.34 16.64 12.01
N ALA A 153 9.06 17.00 13.09
CA ALA A 153 8.82 16.45 14.42
C ALA A 153 7.43 16.83 14.96
N LYS A 154 6.89 17.96 14.54
CA LYS A 154 5.56 18.41 14.95
C LYS A 154 4.48 17.47 14.47
N LEU A 155 4.55 17.03 13.20
CA LEU A 155 3.61 16.08 12.65
C LEU A 155 3.63 14.75 13.44
N ALA A 156 4.83 14.28 13.82
CA ALA A 156 4.97 13.07 14.64
C ALA A 156 4.35 13.26 16.04
N CYS A 157 4.67 14.37 16.72
CA CYS A 157 4.13 14.68 18.06
C CYS A 157 2.60 14.81 18.04
N ASP A 158 2.06 15.61 17.13
CA ASP A 158 0.61 15.81 17.01
C ASP A 158 -0.13 14.48 16.75
N THR A 159 0.47 13.58 15.94
CA THR A 159 -0.12 12.27 15.67
C THR A 159 -0.07 11.37 16.90
N LEU A 160 1.02 11.41 17.65
CA LEU A 160 1.17 10.63 18.89
C LEU A 160 0.18 11.11 19.95
N GLU A 161 0.01 12.42 20.15
CA GLU A 161 -0.98 12.98 21.05
C GLU A 161 -2.42 12.52 20.74
N ILE A 162 -2.78 12.46 19.44
CA ILE A 162 -4.08 11.92 19.02
C ILE A 162 -4.22 10.46 19.44
N ALA A 163 -3.17 9.63 19.27
CA ALA A 163 -3.20 8.24 19.67
C ALA A 163 -3.35 8.07 21.18
N ILE A 164 -2.57 8.82 21.95
CA ILE A 164 -2.61 8.80 23.43
C ILE A 164 -3.99 9.21 23.94
N ASN A 165 -4.53 10.34 23.46
CA ASN A 165 -5.85 10.83 23.85
C ASN A 165 -6.98 9.85 23.51
N LYS A 166 -6.87 9.17 22.38
CA LYS A 166 -7.88 8.21 21.92
C LYS A 166 -7.84 6.89 22.70
N ARG A 167 -6.65 6.42 23.07
CA ARG A 167 -6.43 5.10 23.67
C ARG A 167 -6.29 5.15 25.18
N ASN A 168 -5.83 6.30 25.72
CA ASN A 168 -5.57 6.54 27.15
C ASN A 168 -4.87 5.34 27.83
N PRO A 169 -3.67 4.96 27.35
CA PRO A 169 -2.99 3.77 27.85
C PRO A 169 -2.62 3.94 29.31
N LYS A 170 -2.82 2.90 30.11
CA LYS A 170 -2.49 2.90 31.55
C LYS A 170 -1.16 2.20 31.86
N GLU A 171 -0.66 1.44 30.88
CA GLU A 171 0.57 0.65 30.99
C GLU A 171 1.62 1.17 30.00
N PRO A 172 2.91 0.97 30.28
CA PRO A 172 3.97 1.34 29.35
C PRO A 172 3.80 0.63 28.00
N ILE A 173 3.93 1.39 26.91
CA ILE A 173 3.81 0.88 25.53
C ILE A 173 5.18 0.94 24.86
N ILE A 174 5.53 -0.09 24.09
CA ILE A 174 6.66 -0.03 23.18
C ILE A 174 6.23 0.75 21.93
N PHE A 175 6.84 1.92 21.72
CA PHE A 175 6.62 2.75 20.54
C PHE A 175 7.72 2.51 19.51
N HIS A 176 7.40 1.79 18.45
CA HIS A 176 8.33 1.38 17.41
C HIS A 176 8.26 2.27 16.17
N SER A 177 9.42 2.83 15.76
CA SER A 177 9.55 3.66 14.56
C SER A 177 10.81 3.33 13.78
N ASP A 178 10.95 3.91 12.59
CA ASP A 178 12.23 3.98 11.92
C ASP A 178 13.18 4.95 12.64
N GLN A 179 14.43 5.04 12.17
CA GLN A 179 15.42 5.97 12.71
C GLN A 179 15.32 7.39 12.14
N GLY A 180 14.15 7.79 11.66
CA GLY A 180 13.91 9.14 11.13
C GLY A 180 14.26 10.24 12.13
N SER A 181 14.81 11.36 11.63
CA SER A 181 15.20 12.50 12.46
C SER A 181 14.03 13.09 13.26
N GLN A 182 12.81 12.93 12.76
CA GLN A 182 11.56 13.38 13.38
C GLN A 182 11.31 12.66 14.70
N PHE A 183 11.48 11.32 14.70
CA PHE A 183 11.29 10.46 15.88
C PHE A 183 12.45 10.54 16.88
N LYS A 184 13.62 11.09 16.46
CA LYS A 184 14.78 11.33 17.32
C LYS A 184 14.83 12.76 17.87
N SER A 185 13.87 13.62 17.51
CA SER A 185 13.80 15.00 17.99
C SER A 185 13.62 15.09 19.50
N ALA A 186 14.14 16.13 20.11
CA ALA A 186 14.01 16.36 21.56
C ALA A 186 12.54 16.48 21.98
N SER A 187 11.71 17.14 21.18
CA SER A 187 10.27 17.29 21.43
C SER A 187 9.54 15.95 21.44
N PHE A 188 9.87 15.09 20.47
CA PHE A 188 9.22 13.78 20.39
C PHE A 188 9.62 12.86 21.53
N ARG A 189 10.92 12.83 21.89
CA ARG A 189 11.42 12.07 23.05
C ARG A 189 10.76 12.53 24.35
N LYS A 190 10.70 13.84 24.57
CA LYS A 190 10.04 14.41 25.75
C LYS A 190 8.59 13.93 25.86
N LEU A 191 7.86 13.91 24.75
CA LEU A 191 6.47 13.42 24.70
C LEU A 191 6.37 11.90 25.02
N LEU A 192 7.32 11.10 24.53
CA LEU A 192 7.37 9.67 24.88
C LEU A 192 7.63 9.48 26.38
N ASP A 193 8.56 10.22 26.96
CA ASP A 193 8.92 10.15 28.37
C ASP A 193 7.76 10.61 29.28
N GLU A 194 7.07 11.69 28.94
CA GLU A 194 5.91 12.22 29.65
C GLU A 194 4.76 11.20 29.75
N HIS A 195 4.62 10.35 28.74
CA HIS A 195 3.57 9.32 28.68
C HIS A 195 4.07 7.91 28.92
N GLN A 196 5.29 7.74 29.42
CA GLN A 196 5.91 6.43 29.74
C GLN A 196 5.95 5.46 28.54
N LEU A 197 6.14 5.98 27.32
CA LEU A 197 6.28 5.19 26.12
C LEU A 197 7.76 4.82 25.91
N LEU A 198 8.02 3.53 25.71
CA LEU A 198 9.37 3.01 25.49
C LEU A 198 9.74 3.10 24.01
N ALA A 199 10.69 3.95 23.67
CA ALA A 199 11.15 4.09 22.29
C ALA A 199 11.88 2.83 21.82
N SER A 200 11.49 2.31 20.67
CA SER A 200 12.15 1.22 19.96
C SER A 200 12.39 1.60 18.50
N TYR A 201 13.57 1.32 17.95
CA TYR A 201 13.92 1.73 16.61
C TYR A 201 14.34 0.55 15.73
N SER A 202 13.82 0.51 14.49
CA SER A 202 14.25 -0.51 13.53
C SER A 202 15.65 -0.21 12.98
N ILE A 203 16.49 -1.25 12.89
CA ILE A 203 17.71 -1.21 12.09
C ILE A 203 17.29 -1.49 10.64
N GLN A 204 17.09 -0.46 9.87
CA GLN A 204 17.06 -0.30 8.40
C GLN A 204 16.33 -1.35 7.50
N GLU A 205 15.59 -2.36 8.00
CA GLU A 205 15.04 -3.42 7.13
C GLU A 205 13.55 -3.75 7.28
N VAL A 206 12.79 -3.05 8.10
CA VAL A 206 11.35 -3.30 8.18
C VAL A 206 10.57 -2.09 7.71
N GLN A 207 10.59 -1.85 6.41
CA GLN A 207 9.48 -1.23 5.72
C GLN A 207 8.32 -2.25 5.64
N LEU A 208 7.80 -2.64 6.79
CA LEU A 208 6.39 -3.02 6.86
C LEU A 208 5.64 -1.73 6.63
N SER A 209 5.50 -1.37 5.37
CA SER A 209 4.82 -0.16 5.02
C SER A 209 3.40 -0.27 5.57
N CYS A 210 3.08 0.57 6.57
CA CYS A 210 1.70 0.81 7.00
C CYS A 210 0.81 1.05 5.77
N PHE A 211 1.41 1.50 4.68
CA PHE A 211 0.82 1.72 3.38
C PHE A 211 0.36 0.43 2.70
N GLU A 212 1.13 -0.66 2.71
CA GLU A 212 0.67 -1.94 2.14
C GLU A 212 -0.56 -2.47 2.90
N TYR A 213 -0.61 -2.20 4.20
CA TYR A 213 -1.74 -2.57 5.03
C TYR A 213 -2.96 -1.67 4.78
N ILE A 214 -2.77 -0.35 4.70
CA ILE A 214 -3.85 0.60 4.40
C ILE A 214 -4.39 0.39 2.99
N GLU A 215 -3.55 0.12 1.98
CA GLU A 215 -4.00 -0.19 0.61
C GLU A 215 -4.70 -1.56 0.48
N GLN A 216 -4.43 -2.50 1.38
CA GLN A 216 -5.07 -3.83 1.34
C GLN A 216 -6.41 -3.89 2.07
N PHE A 217 -6.68 -3.00 3.03
CA PHE A 217 -7.84 -3.10 3.93
C PHE A 217 -8.77 -1.88 3.94
N TYR A 218 -8.41 -0.77 3.28
CA TYR A 218 -9.24 0.42 3.09
C TYR A 218 -9.26 0.84 1.61
#